data_d26fe185191946fd44d3db2d3c56f430
#
_entry.id   d26fe185191946fd44d3db2d3c56f430
#
_cell.length_a   1.000
_cell.length_b   1.000
_cell.length_c   1.000
_cell.angle_alpha   90.00
_cell.angle_beta   90.00
_cell.angle_gamma   90.00
#
_symmetry.space_group_name_H-M   'P 1'
#
loop_
_entity.id
_entity.type
_entity.pdbx_description
1 polymer ?
#
loop_
_entity_poly.entity_id
_entity_poly.type
_entity_poly.pdbx_seq_one_letter_code
_entity_poly.pdbx_strand_id
1 'polypeptide(L)'
;AAVKVIDSGGILVYPTDTIYGFGVNAKDPIAIDKLNSLKNRIGPISVIAPGRRTVSTWLNVEEEEKLHAASHLDAQNTIIFPVKKNIVHKKIMGPESTLGIRIPNHPFCKLIANSCASPITTTSVNRTGEPPRNNVEEILDSFPTEIDLIIEDGDLVNSASKIYMYNTNGLKKIR
;
A
#
# COMPACT_ATOMS: atom_id res chain seq x y z
N ALA A 1 11.94 -14.90 -3.09
CA ALA A 1 11.34 -15.09 -1.76
C ALA A 1 10.08 -14.23 -1.61
N ALA A 2 10.13 -12.89 -1.68
CA ALA A 2 9.00 -11.99 -1.39
C ALA A 2 7.75 -12.27 -2.24
N VAL A 3 7.87 -12.46 -3.55
CA VAL A 3 6.75 -12.81 -4.43
C VAL A 3 6.06 -14.09 -3.97
N LYS A 4 6.82 -15.12 -3.59
CA LYS A 4 6.25 -16.38 -3.09
C LYS A 4 5.46 -16.18 -1.80
N VAL A 5 5.94 -15.32 -0.89
CA VAL A 5 5.21 -14.98 0.35
C VAL A 5 3.88 -14.33 0.01
N ILE A 6 3.87 -13.33 -0.87
CA ILE A 6 2.65 -12.65 -1.32
C ILE A 6 1.68 -13.62 -2.00
N ASP A 7 2.17 -14.46 -2.90
CA ASP A 7 1.34 -15.41 -3.66
C ASP A 7 0.76 -16.53 -2.78
N SER A 8 1.44 -16.88 -1.68
CA SER A 8 0.95 -17.86 -0.69
C SER A 8 0.03 -17.26 0.39
N GLY A 9 -0.33 -15.98 0.29
CA GLY A 9 -1.16 -15.30 1.28
C GLY A 9 -0.45 -14.97 2.59
N GLY A 10 0.89 -14.85 2.54
CA GLY A 10 1.73 -14.46 3.67
C GLY A 10 1.79 -12.95 3.85
N ILE A 11 2.32 -12.54 5.01
CA ILE A 11 2.55 -11.14 5.40
C ILE A 11 4.01 -10.79 5.18
N LEU A 12 4.25 -9.82 4.31
CA LEU A 12 5.56 -9.25 4.02
C LEU A 12 5.72 -7.92 4.76
N VAL A 13 6.87 -7.69 5.37
CA VAL A 13 7.32 -6.36 5.79
C VAL A 13 8.40 -5.89 4.82
N TYR A 14 8.29 -4.67 4.33
CA TYR A 14 9.22 -4.13 3.34
C TYR A 14 9.50 -2.64 3.53
N PRO A 15 10.70 -2.19 3.16
CA PRO A 15 11.07 -0.78 3.24
C PRO A 15 10.39 0.02 2.13
N THR A 16 10.07 1.27 2.44
CA THR A 16 9.66 2.28 1.46
C THR A 16 10.56 3.51 1.56
N ASP A 17 10.35 4.50 0.72
CA ASP A 17 11.01 5.80 0.81
C ASP A 17 10.59 6.63 2.03
N THR A 18 9.67 6.14 2.85
CA THR A 18 9.21 6.79 4.09
C THR A 18 9.45 5.93 5.32
N ILE A 19 8.68 4.89 5.51
CA ILE A 19 8.69 3.96 6.66
C ILE A 19 8.50 2.53 6.18
N TYR A 20 8.73 1.55 7.05
CA TYR A 20 8.38 0.16 6.76
C TYR A 20 6.86 -0.01 6.55
N GLY A 21 6.50 -0.85 5.61
CA GLY A 21 5.12 -1.18 5.27
C GLY A 21 4.80 -2.66 5.43
N PHE A 22 3.57 -2.97 5.86
CA PHE A 22 2.99 -4.30 5.71
C PHE A 22 2.43 -4.47 4.31
N GLY A 23 2.78 -5.60 3.68
CA GLY A 23 2.27 -6.02 2.37
C GLY A 23 1.64 -7.39 2.41
N VAL A 24 0.45 -7.47 1.83
CA VAL A 24 -0.22 -8.72 1.47
C VAL A 24 -0.80 -8.60 0.07
N ASN A 25 -1.20 -9.72 -0.53
CA ASN A 25 -1.91 -9.69 -1.80
C ASN A 25 -3.25 -8.95 -1.63
N ALA A 26 -3.41 -7.84 -2.33
CA ALA A 26 -4.58 -6.97 -2.23
C ALA A 26 -5.87 -7.59 -2.83
N LYS A 27 -5.78 -8.75 -3.47
CA LYS A 27 -6.93 -9.53 -3.99
C LYS A 27 -7.29 -10.73 -3.11
N ASP A 28 -6.43 -11.10 -2.16
CA ASP A 28 -6.66 -12.25 -1.29
C ASP A 28 -7.40 -11.84 0.00
N PRO A 29 -8.69 -12.19 0.14
CA PRO A 29 -9.46 -11.82 1.33
C PRO A 29 -8.93 -12.46 2.62
N ILE A 30 -8.28 -13.63 2.55
CA ILE A 30 -7.73 -14.31 3.73
C ILE A 30 -6.47 -13.58 4.20
N ALA A 31 -5.58 -13.21 3.28
CA ALA A 31 -4.39 -12.43 3.59
C ALA A 31 -4.75 -11.04 4.16
N ILE A 32 -5.78 -10.39 3.61
CA ILE A 32 -6.31 -9.12 4.11
C ILE A 32 -6.86 -9.27 5.53
N ASP A 33 -7.61 -10.34 5.82
CA ASP A 33 -8.14 -10.59 7.16
C ASP A 33 -7.02 -10.83 8.19
N LYS A 34 -5.97 -11.58 7.83
CA LYS A 34 -4.77 -11.75 8.67
C LYS A 34 -4.14 -10.38 8.99
N LEU A 35 -3.93 -9.53 7.99
CA LEU A 35 -3.36 -8.20 8.18
C LEU A 35 -4.24 -7.31 9.04
N ASN A 36 -5.55 -7.30 8.83
CA ASN A 36 -6.50 -6.55 9.63
C ASN A 36 -6.50 -7.00 11.11
N SER A 37 -6.47 -8.31 11.34
CA SER A 37 -6.38 -8.89 12.70
C SER A 37 -5.08 -8.46 13.39
N LEU A 38 -3.95 -8.55 12.69
CA LEU A 38 -2.65 -8.14 13.19
C LEU A 38 -2.60 -6.65 13.56
N LYS A 39 -3.26 -5.79 12.80
CA LYS A 39 -3.31 -4.35 13.02
C LYS A 39 -4.43 -3.91 13.97
N ASN A 40 -5.31 -4.80 14.41
CA ASN A 40 -6.53 -4.47 15.17
C ASN A 40 -7.37 -3.41 14.44
N ARG A 41 -7.65 -3.61 13.16
CA ARG A 41 -8.47 -2.67 12.38
C ARG A 41 -9.27 -3.36 11.29
N ILE A 42 -10.28 -2.65 10.80
CA ILE A 42 -11.02 -2.95 9.57
C ILE A 42 -11.12 -1.65 8.79
N GLY A 43 -11.06 -1.72 7.48
CA GLY A 43 -11.28 -0.56 6.62
C GLY A 43 -10.29 -0.44 5.46
N PRO A 44 -10.29 0.70 4.77
CA PRO A 44 -9.47 0.91 3.57
C PRO A 44 -7.97 0.75 3.85
N ILE A 45 -7.28 0.07 2.93
CA ILE A 45 -5.83 -0.08 2.95
C ILE A 45 -5.31 0.37 1.59
N SER A 46 -4.26 1.19 1.58
CA SER A 46 -3.61 1.63 0.35
C SER A 46 -2.79 0.51 -0.29
N VAL A 47 -2.48 0.67 -1.57
CA VAL A 47 -1.62 -0.25 -2.32
C VAL A 47 -0.44 0.48 -2.96
N ILE A 48 0.64 -0.25 -3.25
CA ILE A 48 1.71 0.22 -4.12
C ILE A 48 1.41 -0.17 -5.57
N ALA A 49 1.81 0.69 -6.49
CA ALA A 49 1.68 0.46 -7.93
C ALA A 49 3.05 0.51 -8.62
N PRO A 50 3.22 -0.21 -9.77
CA PRO A 50 4.47 -0.22 -10.52
C PRO A 50 4.83 1.13 -11.13
N GLY A 51 3.82 1.92 -11.51
CA GLY A 51 4.01 3.22 -12.14
C GLY A 51 2.71 3.88 -12.57
N ARG A 52 2.79 5.14 -12.97
CA ARG A 52 1.63 5.97 -13.35
C ARG A 52 0.81 5.39 -14.51
N ARG A 53 1.46 4.75 -15.50
CA ARG A 53 0.74 4.07 -16.59
C ARG A 53 -0.17 2.97 -16.09
N THR A 54 0.32 2.12 -15.20
CA THR A 54 -0.51 1.07 -14.59
C THR A 54 -1.65 1.69 -13.80
N VAL A 55 -1.37 2.71 -12.98
CA VAL A 55 -2.41 3.41 -12.22
C VAL A 55 -3.48 3.96 -13.15
N SER A 56 -3.13 4.63 -14.25
CA SER A 56 -4.13 5.19 -15.17
C SER A 56 -5.12 4.14 -15.69
N THR A 57 -4.68 2.89 -15.87
CA THR A 57 -5.57 1.79 -16.27
C THR A 57 -6.53 1.34 -15.16
N TRP A 58 -6.21 1.59 -13.91
CA TRP A 58 -7.03 1.24 -12.74
C TRP A 58 -8.13 2.25 -12.45
N LEU A 59 -7.94 3.52 -12.87
CA LEU A 59 -8.82 4.63 -12.51
C LEU A 59 -10.20 4.51 -13.18
N ASN A 60 -11.23 4.86 -12.41
CA ASN A 60 -12.61 5.00 -12.87
C ASN A 60 -12.95 6.50 -13.01
N VAL A 61 -12.27 7.14 -13.93
CA VAL A 61 -12.47 8.53 -14.35
C VAL A 61 -12.61 8.56 -15.88
N GLU A 62 -12.97 9.71 -16.47
CA GLU A 62 -13.04 9.87 -17.91
C GLU A 62 -11.69 9.54 -18.57
N GLU A 63 -11.71 9.01 -19.79
CA GLU A 63 -10.52 8.46 -20.45
C GLU A 63 -9.41 9.52 -20.61
N GLU A 64 -9.79 10.73 -20.98
CA GLU A 64 -8.89 11.86 -21.18
C GLU A 64 -8.26 12.37 -19.88
N GLU A 65 -8.88 12.09 -18.72
CA GLU A 65 -8.37 12.50 -17.39
C GLU A 65 -7.40 11.51 -16.77
N LYS A 66 -7.40 10.25 -17.19
CA LYS A 66 -6.65 9.16 -16.52
C LYS A 66 -5.17 9.44 -16.35
N LEU A 67 -4.49 9.87 -17.41
CA LEU A 67 -3.06 10.17 -17.35
C LEU A 67 -2.77 11.40 -16.50
N HIS A 68 -3.62 12.42 -16.60
CA HIS A 68 -3.50 13.63 -15.80
C HIS A 68 -3.70 13.29 -14.30
N ALA A 69 -4.75 12.56 -13.95
CA ALA A 69 -5.01 12.12 -12.58
C ALA A 69 -3.82 11.33 -12.02
N ALA A 70 -3.31 10.35 -12.76
CA ALA A 70 -2.16 9.55 -12.34
C ALA A 70 -0.86 10.37 -12.23
N SER A 71 -0.73 11.49 -12.96
CA SER A 71 0.46 12.36 -12.92
C SER A 71 0.67 13.04 -11.57
N HIS A 72 -0.37 13.17 -10.75
CA HIS A 72 -0.28 13.75 -9.40
C HIS A 72 0.47 12.84 -8.40
N LEU A 73 0.63 11.55 -8.71
CA LEU A 73 1.40 10.64 -7.84
C LEU A 73 2.89 11.00 -7.87
N ASP A 74 3.44 11.20 -6.69
CA ASP A 74 4.87 11.32 -6.44
C ASP A 74 5.33 10.35 -5.34
N ALA A 75 6.63 10.37 -5.02
CA ALA A 75 7.24 9.41 -4.13
C ALA A 75 6.67 9.41 -2.70
N GLN A 76 6.34 10.58 -2.16
CA GLN A 76 6.01 10.76 -0.74
C GLN A 76 4.51 10.95 -0.50
N ASN A 77 3.68 10.81 -1.52
CA ASN A 77 2.24 10.93 -1.35
C ASN A 77 1.50 9.61 -1.59
N THR A 78 0.34 9.53 -0.98
CA THR A 78 -0.70 8.54 -1.25
C THR A 78 -1.90 9.30 -1.77
N ILE A 79 -2.45 8.91 -2.91
CA ILE A 79 -3.63 9.55 -3.45
C ILE A 79 -4.78 8.54 -3.49
N ILE A 80 -5.91 8.93 -2.94
CA ILE A 80 -7.16 8.17 -2.97
C ILE A 80 -7.87 8.51 -4.27
N PHE A 81 -8.03 7.51 -5.14
CA PHE A 81 -8.71 7.63 -6.43
C PHE A 81 -9.96 6.76 -6.49
N PRO A 82 -10.98 7.16 -7.25
CA PRO A 82 -12.00 6.23 -7.71
C PRO A 82 -11.36 5.20 -8.66
N VAL A 83 -11.59 3.92 -8.41
CA VAL A 83 -11.01 2.83 -9.20
C VAL A 83 -12.07 1.89 -9.76
N LYS A 84 -11.71 1.21 -10.84
CA LYS A 84 -12.53 0.17 -11.47
C LYS A 84 -12.74 -1.00 -10.51
N LYS A 85 -13.80 -1.76 -10.74
CA LYS A 85 -14.04 -3.01 -10.01
C LYS A 85 -12.91 -4.03 -10.26
N ASN A 86 -12.67 -4.90 -9.30
CA ASN A 86 -11.71 -6.02 -9.40
C ASN A 86 -10.21 -5.63 -9.50
N ILE A 87 -9.85 -4.37 -9.29
CA ILE A 87 -8.43 -3.99 -9.13
C ILE A 87 -7.87 -4.60 -7.85
N VAL A 88 -8.63 -4.50 -6.77
CA VAL A 88 -8.34 -5.10 -5.46
C VAL A 88 -9.61 -5.71 -4.87
N HIS A 89 -9.49 -6.44 -3.76
CA HIS A 89 -10.65 -6.94 -3.03
C HIS A 89 -11.39 -5.80 -2.32
N LYS A 90 -12.72 -5.85 -2.31
CA LYS A 90 -13.61 -4.82 -1.74
C LYS A 90 -13.33 -4.48 -0.27
N LYS A 91 -12.80 -5.41 0.51
CA LYS A 91 -12.46 -5.21 1.94
C LYS A 91 -11.48 -4.07 2.19
N ILE A 92 -10.63 -3.73 1.23
CA ILE A 92 -9.63 -2.65 1.36
C ILE A 92 -9.99 -1.39 0.60
N MET A 93 -11.13 -1.37 -0.08
CA MET A 93 -11.63 -0.18 -0.75
C MET A 93 -12.35 0.77 0.23
N GLY A 94 -12.25 2.06 -0.02
CA GLY A 94 -13.02 3.07 0.67
C GLY A 94 -14.42 3.25 0.05
N PRO A 95 -15.20 4.21 0.57
CA PRO A 95 -16.51 4.57 0.01
C PRO A 95 -16.42 4.85 -1.49
N GLU A 96 -17.51 4.59 -2.21
CA GLU A 96 -17.63 4.84 -3.66
C GLU A 96 -16.54 4.16 -4.52
N SER A 97 -16.07 2.99 -4.07
CA SER A 97 -15.01 2.24 -4.75
C SER A 97 -13.70 3.03 -4.89
N THR A 98 -13.30 3.73 -3.85
CA THR A 98 -12.02 4.45 -3.80
C THR A 98 -10.89 3.58 -3.27
N LEU A 99 -9.66 3.90 -3.68
CA LEU A 99 -8.45 3.19 -3.29
C LEU A 99 -7.28 4.17 -3.13
N GLY A 100 -6.58 4.09 -2.01
CA GLY A 100 -5.31 4.78 -1.82
C GLY A 100 -4.21 4.10 -2.62
N ILE A 101 -3.49 4.87 -3.44
CA ILE A 101 -2.42 4.36 -4.30
C ILE A 101 -1.13 5.14 -4.05
N ARG A 102 -0.01 4.43 -3.98
CA ARG A 102 1.35 4.96 -3.86
C ARG A 102 2.26 4.42 -4.96
N ILE A 103 3.26 5.23 -5.33
CA ILE A 103 4.41 4.80 -6.14
C ILE A 103 5.68 5.19 -5.35
N PRO A 104 6.10 4.40 -4.34
CA PRO A 104 7.26 4.73 -3.52
C PRO A 104 8.55 4.78 -4.37
N ASN A 105 9.39 5.77 -4.10
CA ASN A 105 10.70 5.85 -4.76
C ASN A 105 11.73 4.97 -4.03
N HIS A 106 11.47 3.68 -4.00
CA HIS A 106 12.34 2.68 -3.37
C HIS A 106 12.59 1.52 -4.34
N PRO A 107 13.84 1.05 -4.52
CA PRO A 107 14.15 -0.03 -5.48
C PRO A 107 13.35 -1.30 -5.23
N PHE A 108 13.22 -1.72 -3.97
CA PHE A 108 12.45 -2.90 -3.62
C PHE A 108 10.96 -2.74 -3.98
N CYS A 109 10.35 -1.58 -3.69
CA CYS A 109 8.96 -1.32 -4.02
C CYS A 109 8.69 -1.40 -5.52
N LYS A 110 9.61 -0.85 -6.34
CA LYS A 110 9.53 -0.95 -7.81
C LYS A 110 9.64 -2.40 -8.27
N LEU A 111 10.59 -3.14 -7.70
CA LEU A 111 10.79 -4.55 -8.05
C LEU A 111 9.56 -5.39 -7.72
N ILE A 112 9.08 -5.34 -6.48
CA ILE A 112 7.98 -6.21 -6.02
C ILE A 112 6.65 -5.86 -6.71
N ALA A 113 6.36 -4.56 -6.90
CA ALA A 113 5.15 -4.12 -7.59
C ALA A 113 5.10 -4.55 -9.07
N ASN A 114 6.27 -4.66 -9.73
CA ASN A 114 6.35 -5.18 -11.10
C ASN A 114 6.37 -6.71 -11.17
N SER A 115 6.74 -7.40 -10.10
CA SER A 115 6.90 -8.86 -10.09
C SER A 115 5.65 -9.61 -9.67
N CYS A 116 4.73 -8.96 -8.93
CA CYS A 116 3.49 -9.58 -8.48
C CYS A 116 2.36 -9.36 -9.49
N ALA A 117 1.55 -10.39 -9.70
CA ALA A 117 0.39 -10.32 -10.61
C ALA A 117 -0.76 -9.46 -10.07
N SER A 118 -0.81 -9.25 -8.75
CA SER A 118 -1.83 -8.46 -8.07
C SER A 118 -1.19 -7.28 -7.34
N PRO A 119 -1.90 -6.16 -7.14
CA PRO A 119 -1.42 -5.09 -6.27
C PRO A 119 -1.11 -5.61 -4.85
N ILE A 120 -0.15 -4.97 -4.20
CA ILE A 120 0.28 -5.29 -2.84
C ILE A 120 -0.16 -4.15 -1.92
N THR A 121 -0.71 -4.51 -0.76
CA THR A 121 -1.08 -3.50 0.24
C THR A 121 0.14 -2.76 0.78
N THR A 122 -0.07 -1.55 1.25
CA THR A 122 0.93 -0.74 1.95
C THR A 122 0.27 -0.02 3.13
N THR A 123 0.69 -0.37 4.33
CA THR A 123 0.26 0.28 5.57
C THR A 123 1.40 0.21 6.59
N SER A 124 1.52 1.21 7.45
CA SER A 124 2.60 1.28 8.45
C SER A 124 2.68 0.04 9.33
N VAL A 125 3.89 -0.32 9.75
CA VAL A 125 4.16 -1.47 10.62
C VAL A 125 3.91 -1.07 12.07
N ASN A 126 2.67 -1.19 12.51
CA ASN A 126 2.19 -0.92 13.86
C ASN A 126 0.79 -1.51 14.07
N ARG A 127 0.40 -1.72 15.30
CA ARG A 127 -1.03 -1.87 15.66
C ARG A 127 -1.68 -0.49 15.59
N THR A 128 -2.96 -0.43 15.27
CA THR A 128 -3.69 0.85 15.16
C THR A 128 -3.62 1.64 16.46
N GLY A 129 -3.23 2.90 16.36
CA GLY A 129 -3.05 3.79 17.51
C GLY A 129 -1.63 3.79 18.10
N GLU A 130 -0.76 2.87 17.70
CA GLU A 130 0.65 2.87 18.10
C GLU A 130 1.53 3.61 17.07
N PRO A 131 2.73 4.08 17.45
CA PRO A 131 3.70 4.61 16.51
C PRO A 131 4.22 3.51 15.56
N PRO A 132 4.60 3.88 14.32
CA PRO A 132 5.25 2.95 13.38
C PRO A 132 6.57 2.41 13.94
N ARG A 133 6.89 1.17 13.64
CA ARG A 133 8.19 0.56 13.92
C ARG A 133 9.18 0.96 12.82
N ASN A 134 10.39 1.31 13.21
CA ASN A 134 11.35 1.96 12.33
C ASN A 134 12.50 1.05 11.88
N ASN A 135 12.69 -0.07 12.56
CA ASN A 135 13.76 -1.05 12.27
C ASN A 135 13.30 -2.47 12.54
N VAL A 136 14.11 -3.43 12.12
CA VAL A 136 13.80 -4.87 12.21
C VAL A 136 13.68 -5.35 13.65
N GLU A 137 14.50 -4.83 14.58
CA GLU A 137 14.45 -5.20 15.99
C GLU A 137 13.09 -4.85 16.61
N GLU A 138 12.65 -3.58 16.46
CA GLU A 138 11.33 -3.13 16.91
C GLU A 138 10.18 -3.92 16.28
N ILE A 139 10.33 -4.29 15.00
CA ILE A 139 9.33 -5.07 14.27
C ILE A 139 9.22 -6.47 14.84
N LEU A 140 10.34 -7.17 15.05
CA LEU A 140 10.37 -8.51 15.61
C LEU A 140 9.87 -8.56 17.05
N ASP A 141 10.19 -7.55 17.85
CA ASP A 141 9.69 -7.42 19.23
C ASP A 141 8.19 -7.26 19.28
N SER A 142 7.62 -6.50 18.32
CA SER A 142 6.18 -6.23 18.27
C SER A 142 5.37 -7.34 17.59
N PHE A 143 5.97 -8.09 16.66
CA PHE A 143 5.34 -9.09 15.80
C PHE A 143 6.22 -10.33 15.66
N PRO A 144 6.48 -11.09 16.74
CA PRO A 144 7.49 -12.15 16.75
C PRO A 144 7.14 -13.37 15.89
N THR A 145 5.87 -13.60 15.57
CA THR A 145 5.40 -14.82 14.88
C THR A 145 4.46 -14.56 13.70
N GLU A 146 4.03 -13.32 13.51
CA GLU A 146 2.95 -13.00 12.57
C GLU A 146 3.44 -12.63 11.16
N ILE A 147 4.75 -12.39 10.98
CA ILE A 147 5.37 -11.93 9.74
C ILE A 147 6.10 -13.09 9.06
N ASP A 148 5.80 -13.33 7.80
CA ASP A 148 6.42 -14.42 7.03
C ASP A 148 7.78 -14.04 6.44
N LEU A 149 8.01 -12.76 6.14
CA LEU A 149 9.28 -12.25 5.63
C LEU A 149 9.43 -10.77 5.92
N ILE A 150 10.64 -10.38 6.33
CA ILE A 150 11.06 -8.98 6.46
C ILE A 150 12.17 -8.70 5.46
N ILE A 151 12.03 -7.64 4.69
CA ILE A 151 13.09 -7.07 3.85
C ILE A 151 13.70 -5.90 4.63
N GLU A 152 14.95 -6.03 5.00
CA GLU A 152 15.66 -5.04 5.81
C GLU A 152 16.28 -3.94 4.95
N ASP A 153 16.20 -2.69 5.44
CA ASP A 153 16.87 -1.51 4.86
C ASP A 153 17.28 -0.50 5.96
N GLY A 154 17.73 -1.00 7.10
CA GLY A 154 18.16 -0.19 8.25
C GLY A 154 17.03 0.57 8.94
N ASP A 155 17.37 1.69 9.57
CA ASP A 155 16.42 2.53 10.29
C ASP A 155 15.66 3.46 9.33
N LEU A 156 14.34 3.37 9.31
CA LEU A 156 13.45 4.22 8.52
C LEU A 156 12.65 5.15 9.44
N VAL A 157 13.20 6.33 9.68
CA VAL A 157 12.64 7.33 10.64
C VAL A 157 11.92 8.50 9.96
N ASN A 158 11.61 8.39 8.67
CA ASN A 158 10.91 9.43 7.94
C ASN A 158 9.43 9.53 8.35
N SER A 159 8.80 10.65 8.02
CA SER A 159 7.36 10.80 8.18
C SER A 159 6.60 9.90 7.22
N ALA A 160 5.45 9.36 7.66
CA ALA A 160 4.55 8.64 6.79
C ALA A 160 4.10 9.50 5.59
N SER A 161 3.69 8.85 4.50
CA SER A 161 3.21 9.56 3.30
C SER A 161 2.05 10.51 3.61
N LYS A 162 2.03 11.66 2.95
CA LYS A 162 0.87 12.56 2.94
C LYS A 162 -0.25 11.91 2.15
N ILE A 163 -1.49 12.07 2.60
CA ILE A 163 -2.66 11.49 1.94
C ILE A 163 -3.51 12.58 1.34
N TYR A 164 -3.84 12.44 0.08
CA TYR A 164 -4.72 13.31 -0.68
C TYR A 164 -5.89 12.52 -1.26
N MET A 165 -7.02 13.18 -1.46
CA MET A 165 -8.13 12.64 -2.25
C MET A 165 -8.20 13.38 -3.57
N TYR A 166 -8.25 12.61 -4.66
CA TYR A 166 -8.45 13.14 -6.01
C TYR A 166 -9.93 13.42 -6.25
N ASN A 167 -10.19 14.56 -6.86
CA ASN A 167 -11.48 14.90 -7.47
C ASN A 167 -11.22 15.71 -8.76
N THR A 168 -12.26 15.96 -9.54
CA THR A 168 -12.17 16.70 -10.81
C THR A 168 -11.64 18.14 -10.65
N ASN A 169 -11.69 18.70 -9.46
CA ASN A 169 -11.17 20.04 -9.14
C ASN A 169 -9.72 20.01 -8.60
N GLY A 170 -9.08 18.84 -8.55
CA GLY A 170 -7.71 18.67 -8.08
C GLY A 170 -7.56 17.77 -6.85
N LEU A 171 -6.56 18.03 -6.02
CA LEU A 171 -6.25 17.24 -4.83
C LEU A 171 -6.73 17.95 -3.55
N LYS A 172 -7.44 17.22 -2.70
CA LYS A 172 -7.78 17.64 -1.35
C LYS A 172 -6.89 16.89 -0.35
N LYS A 173 -6.12 17.60 0.47
CA LYS A 173 -5.30 16.98 1.53
C LYS A 173 -6.20 16.38 2.62
N ILE A 174 -5.92 15.14 3.00
CA ILE A 174 -6.62 14.38 4.07
C ILE A 174 -5.73 14.29 5.32
N ARG A 175 -4.41 14.05 5.11
CA ARG A 175 -3.42 13.93 6.20
C ARG A 175 -2.07 14.46 5.77
#